data_26495490e5d594705c3bef65f49730af
#
_entry.id   26495490e5d594705c3bef65f49730af
#
_cell.length_a   1.000
_cell.length_b   1.000
_cell.length_c   1.000
_cell.angle_alpha   90.00
_cell.angle_beta   90.00
_cell.angle_gamma   90.00
#
_symmetry.space_group_name_H-M   'P 1'
#
loop_
_entity.id
_entity.type
_entity.pdbx_description
1 polymer ?
#
loop_
_entity_poly.entity_id
_entity_poly.type
_entity_poly.pdbx_seq_one_letter_code
_entity_poly.pdbx_strand_id
1 'polypeptide(L)'
;GYPKATSSGFSEYNANIGSMRNTGFEFSLGGSLIKTTDFIWNLTWMGSTVTNKVLKLTGESPEIIKGVFSIKEGMPINTYYMAKSAGVDPATGAQLYWVYDKDDNGNITNEYISSDYQKAANSKYYSGSRIPDLYGSINTDFSYKNFDLSILGTYSIGGKVYDSLYAGSMEVMYAGNTWNKHALRRWQQPGDITDVPRIQIGGSYTASDRFLVDASYFAIKNITLGYTIPKQWLKKAGLESVRIFGSVDNLALFSHLDGMDPQYNFKGETDYSYAPNKTYSVGFEINF
;
A
#
# COMPACT_ATOMS: atom_id res chain seq x y z
N GLY A 1 2.80 -10.32 20.42
CA GLY A 1 2.95 -11.08 21.68
C GLY A 1 1.71 -11.92 22.00
N TYR A 2 1.89 -13.00 22.72
CA TYR A 2 0.80 -13.80 23.25
C TYR A 2 0.42 -13.23 24.63
N PRO A 3 -0.86 -12.89 24.88
CA PRO A 3 -1.26 -12.29 26.14
C PRO A 3 -1.03 -13.23 27.32
N LYS A 4 -0.63 -12.69 28.48
CA LYS A 4 -0.39 -13.41 29.70
C LYS A 4 -1.23 -12.80 30.84
N ALA A 5 -1.53 -13.61 31.85
CA ALA A 5 -2.19 -13.08 33.02
C ALA A 5 -1.32 -12.00 33.70
N THR A 6 -1.93 -10.88 34.05
CA THR A 6 -1.25 -9.72 34.68
C THR A 6 -0.51 -10.06 35.94
N SER A 7 -0.95 -11.12 36.66
CA SER A 7 -0.28 -11.66 37.84
C SER A 7 1.14 -12.20 37.59
N SER A 8 1.52 -12.44 36.33
CA SER A 8 2.87 -12.93 35.98
C SER A 8 3.91 -11.81 35.85
N GLY A 9 3.54 -10.53 36.01
CA GLY A 9 4.41 -9.38 35.84
C GLY A 9 4.74 -8.99 34.38
N PHE A 10 4.20 -9.73 33.40
CA PHE A 10 4.36 -9.46 31.97
C PHE A 10 3.00 -9.43 31.30
N SER A 11 2.78 -8.47 30.37
CA SER A 11 1.54 -8.36 29.63
C SER A 11 1.46 -9.36 28.47
N GLU A 12 2.60 -9.66 27.86
CA GLU A 12 2.71 -10.57 26.71
C GLU A 12 4.09 -11.21 26.61
N TYR A 13 4.19 -12.28 25.85
CA TYR A 13 5.46 -12.91 25.47
C TYR A 13 5.45 -13.39 24.03
N ASN A 14 6.62 -13.51 23.42
CA ASN A 14 6.76 -14.03 22.08
C ASN A 14 6.67 -15.56 22.09
N ALA A 15 5.73 -16.10 21.32
CA ALA A 15 5.55 -17.53 21.14
C ALA A 15 5.23 -17.85 19.67
N ASN A 16 5.52 -19.08 19.27
CA ASN A 16 5.06 -19.59 17.97
C ASN A 16 3.58 -19.93 18.07
N ILE A 17 2.73 -19.00 17.66
CA ILE A 17 1.26 -19.09 17.78
C ILE A 17 0.59 -19.71 16.56
N GLY A 18 1.34 -20.15 15.55
CA GLY A 18 0.78 -20.77 14.37
C GLY A 18 1.79 -21.06 13.29
N SER A 19 1.32 -21.63 12.21
CA SER A 19 2.05 -21.84 10.98
C SER A 19 1.34 -21.21 9.80
N MET A 20 2.11 -20.71 8.83
CA MET A 20 1.58 -20.17 7.57
C MET A 20 2.42 -20.66 6.40
N ARG A 21 1.86 -20.59 5.22
CA ARG A 21 2.52 -20.94 3.97
C ARG A 21 2.42 -19.79 2.98
N ASN A 22 3.55 -19.48 2.34
CA ASN A 22 3.62 -18.64 1.16
C ASN A 22 3.92 -19.53 -0.03
N THR A 23 3.17 -19.33 -1.12
CA THR A 23 3.37 -20.02 -2.39
C THR A 23 3.28 -18.96 -3.49
N GLY A 24 4.15 -19.03 -4.47
CA GLY A 24 4.15 -18.04 -5.54
C GLY A 24 4.94 -18.51 -6.75
N PHE A 25 4.91 -17.67 -7.75
CA PHE A 25 5.67 -17.82 -8.98
C PHE A 25 6.51 -16.56 -9.19
N GLU A 26 7.76 -16.73 -9.57
CA GLU A 26 8.68 -15.65 -9.87
C GLU A 26 9.22 -15.83 -11.29
N PHE A 27 9.34 -14.73 -12.01
CA PHE A 27 9.91 -14.73 -13.36
C PHE A 27 10.81 -13.52 -13.59
N SER A 28 11.79 -13.71 -14.49
CA SER A 28 12.63 -12.65 -15.02
C SER A 28 12.76 -12.85 -16.51
N LEU A 29 12.32 -11.88 -17.29
CA LEU A 29 12.38 -11.87 -18.74
C LEU A 29 13.22 -10.67 -19.16
N GLY A 30 14.34 -10.93 -19.85
CA GLY A 30 15.22 -9.87 -20.30
C GLY A 30 15.78 -10.14 -21.68
N GLY A 31 16.05 -9.06 -22.43
CA GLY A 31 16.65 -9.15 -23.75
C GLY A 31 16.83 -7.82 -24.43
N SER A 32 17.59 -7.86 -25.52
CA SER A 32 17.75 -6.72 -26.43
C SER A 32 16.59 -6.69 -27.41
N LEU A 33 15.70 -5.70 -27.29
CA LEU A 33 14.57 -5.53 -28.19
C LEU A 33 15.02 -4.96 -29.55
N ILE A 34 16.01 -4.06 -29.51
CA ILE A 34 16.63 -3.50 -30.69
C ILE A 34 18.14 -3.51 -30.48
N LYS A 35 18.90 -3.98 -31.49
CA LYS A 35 20.36 -3.95 -31.48
C LYS A 35 20.87 -3.61 -32.87
N THR A 36 21.38 -2.40 -33.00
CA THR A 36 22.04 -1.89 -34.20
C THR A 36 23.46 -1.45 -33.84
N THR A 37 24.22 -0.95 -34.82
CA THR A 37 25.58 -0.42 -34.58
C THR A 37 25.58 0.78 -33.64
N ASP A 38 24.59 1.67 -33.77
CA ASP A 38 24.55 2.94 -33.05
C ASP A 38 23.52 2.97 -31.92
N PHE A 39 22.52 2.05 -31.91
CA PHE A 39 21.44 2.05 -30.96
C PHE A 39 21.18 0.64 -30.40
N ILE A 40 21.13 0.55 -29.07
CA ILE A 40 20.76 -0.67 -28.35
C ILE A 40 19.63 -0.31 -27.39
N TRP A 41 18.60 -1.16 -27.36
CA TRP A 41 17.52 -1.07 -26.39
C TRP A 41 17.37 -2.43 -25.70
N ASN A 42 17.65 -2.45 -24.40
CA ASN A 42 17.45 -3.60 -23.55
C ASN A 42 16.23 -3.36 -22.64
N LEU A 43 15.49 -4.42 -22.40
CA LEU A 43 14.38 -4.43 -21.46
C LEU A 43 14.52 -5.65 -20.55
N THR A 44 14.34 -5.44 -19.25
CA THR A 44 14.22 -6.52 -18.27
C THR A 44 12.94 -6.32 -17.49
N TRP A 45 12.08 -7.32 -17.46
CA TRP A 45 10.86 -7.35 -16.68
C TRP A 45 10.92 -8.49 -15.68
N MET A 46 10.73 -8.15 -14.40
CA MET A 46 10.68 -9.09 -13.29
C MET A 46 9.32 -9.02 -12.63
N GLY A 47 8.77 -10.16 -12.24
CA GLY A 47 7.51 -10.22 -11.54
C GLY A 47 7.43 -11.40 -10.59
N SER A 48 6.67 -11.21 -9.51
CA SER A 48 6.43 -12.22 -8.49
C SER A 48 4.97 -12.17 -8.07
N THR A 49 4.36 -13.33 -7.95
CA THR A 49 3.06 -13.52 -7.32
C THR A 49 3.25 -14.14 -5.94
N VAL A 50 2.36 -13.89 -5.00
CA VAL A 50 2.38 -14.55 -3.70
C VAL A 50 0.98 -14.84 -3.21
N THR A 51 0.75 -16.07 -2.82
CA THR A 51 -0.45 -16.50 -2.09
C THR A 51 -0.03 -16.88 -0.68
N ASN A 52 -0.54 -16.17 0.30
CA ASN A 52 -0.32 -16.44 1.71
C ASN A 52 -1.54 -17.14 2.31
N LYS A 53 -1.31 -18.12 3.18
CA LYS A 53 -2.37 -18.82 3.91
C LYS A 53 -1.91 -19.19 5.31
N VAL A 54 -2.66 -18.80 6.31
CA VAL A 54 -2.52 -19.30 7.69
C VAL A 54 -3.02 -20.75 7.69
N LEU A 55 -2.15 -21.68 8.08
CA LEU A 55 -2.44 -23.12 8.08
C LEU A 55 -3.03 -23.58 9.40
N LYS A 56 -2.47 -23.08 10.50
CA LYS A 56 -2.88 -23.48 11.85
C LYS A 56 -2.55 -22.37 12.85
N LEU A 57 -3.44 -22.14 13.77
CA LEU A 57 -3.23 -21.34 14.96
C LEU A 57 -3.12 -22.26 16.19
N THR A 58 -2.25 -21.92 17.14
CA THR A 58 -2.13 -22.62 18.43
C THR A 58 -2.91 -21.83 19.47
N GLY A 59 -3.85 -22.48 20.12
CA GLY A 59 -4.72 -21.86 21.12
C GLY A 59 -6.16 -22.34 20.99
N GLU A 60 -7.02 -21.87 21.87
CA GLU A 60 -8.43 -22.24 21.90
C GLU A 60 -9.27 -21.49 20.83
N SER A 61 -8.74 -20.39 20.29
CA SER A 61 -9.46 -19.59 19.30
C SER A 61 -8.92 -19.84 17.88
N PRO A 62 -9.78 -20.17 16.92
CA PRO A 62 -9.39 -20.32 15.49
C PRO A 62 -9.10 -18.99 14.80
N GLU A 63 -9.25 -17.88 15.50
CA GLU A 63 -9.11 -16.53 14.95
C GLU A 63 -8.55 -15.57 16.02
N ILE A 64 -7.62 -14.70 15.62
CA ILE A 64 -7.05 -13.63 16.42
C ILE A 64 -7.41 -12.30 15.77
N ILE A 65 -8.20 -11.46 16.45
CA ILE A 65 -8.58 -10.13 15.97
C ILE A 65 -7.66 -9.10 16.64
N LYS A 66 -7.03 -8.25 15.82
CA LYS A 66 -6.16 -7.17 16.28
C LYS A 66 -6.41 -5.89 15.45
N GLY A 67 -7.05 -4.90 16.08
CA GLY A 67 -7.42 -3.66 15.40
C GLY A 67 -8.39 -3.93 14.24
N VAL A 68 -7.98 -3.57 13.03
CA VAL A 68 -8.75 -3.77 11.80
C VAL A 68 -8.43 -5.11 11.10
N PHE A 69 -7.57 -5.94 11.69
CA PHE A 69 -7.12 -7.20 11.11
C PHE A 69 -7.69 -8.41 11.83
N SER A 70 -7.83 -9.48 11.08
CA SER A 70 -8.03 -10.85 11.56
C SER A 70 -6.90 -11.74 11.06
N ILE A 71 -6.40 -12.60 11.93
CA ILE A 71 -5.56 -13.75 11.61
C ILE A 71 -6.40 -14.99 11.83
N LYS A 72 -6.80 -15.65 10.73
CA LYS A 72 -7.72 -16.77 10.74
C LYS A 72 -7.19 -17.91 9.88
N GLU A 73 -7.38 -19.13 10.34
CA GLU A 73 -7.03 -20.32 9.56
C GLU A 73 -7.74 -20.33 8.21
N GLY A 74 -6.99 -20.67 7.17
CA GLY A 74 -7.49 -20.70 5.81
C GLY A 74 -7.42 -19.39 5.05
N MET A 75 -7.17 -18.26 5.73
CA MET A 75 -7.09 -16.92 5.13
C MET A 75 -5.65 -16.41 5.07
N PRO A 76 -5.38 -15.37 4.26
CA PRO A 76 -4.12 -14.63 4.32
C PRO A 76 -3.91 -14.00 5.69
N ILE A 77 -2.64 -13.90 6.12
CA ILE A 77 -2.29 -13.16 7.33
C ILE A 77 -2.71 -11.69 7.19
N ASN A 78 -3.17 -11.09 8.29
CA ASN A 78 -3.64 -9.70 8.32
C ASN A 78 -4.71 -9.43 7.26
N THR A 79 -5.71 -10.31 7.17
CA THR A 79 -6.94 -10.03 6.43
C THR A 79 -7.71 -8.94 7.15
N TYR A 80 -8.19 -7.93 6.42
CA TYR A 80 -9.00 -6.86 7.01
C TYR A 80 -10.35 -7.42 7.46
N TYR A 81 -10.71 -7.07 8.70
CA TYR A 81 -11.96 -7.47 9.34
C TYR A 81 -12.61 -6.26 9.99
N MET A 82 -13.58 -5.67 9.30
CA MET A 82 -14.14 -4.37 9.66
C MET A 82 -15.59 -4.21 9.22
N ALA A 83 -16.25 -3.13 9.67
CA ALA A 83 -17.59 -2.78 9.24
C ALA A 83 -17.58 -2.40 7.74
N LYS A 84 -18.64 -2.77 7.03
CA LYS A 84 -18.83 -2.42 5.62
C LYS A 84 -19.59 -1.11 5.51
N SER A 85 -18.98 -0.10 4.91
CA SER A 85 -19.62 1.19 4.65
C SER A 85 -20.71 1.06 3.57
N ALA A 86 -21.82 1.74 3.77
CA ALA A 86 -22.90 1.87 2.79
C ALA A 86 -23.05 3.33 2.29
N GLY A 87 -22.01 4.17 2.53
CA GLY A 87 -22.00 5.57 2.11
C GLY A 87 -22.62 6.52 3.14
N VAL A 88 -23.15 7.63 2.66
CA VAL A 88 -23.76 8.69 3.49
C VAL A 88 -25.24 8.82 3.13
N ASP A 89 -26.08 8.92 4.14
CA ASP A 89 -27.52 9.16 3.96
C ASP A 89 -27.75 10.58 3.43
N PRO A 90 -28.31 10.77 2.24
CA PRO A 90 -28.58 12.09 1.69
C PRO A 90 -29.59 12.89 2.49
N ALA A 91 -30.49 12.23 3.23
CA ALA A 91 -31.55 12.90 4.00
C ALA A 91 -31.03 13.45 5.34
N THR A 92 -30.13 12.73 6.00
CA THR A 92 -29.70 13.05 7.37
C THR A 92 -28.18 13.34 7.49
N GLY A 93 -27.39 13.01 6.48
CA GLY A 93 -25.94 13.11 6.50
C GLY A 93 -25.25 12.07 7.38
N ALA A 94 -25.96 11.10 7.88
CA ALA A 94 -25.39 10.05 8.71
C ALA A 94 -24.53 9.10 7.89
N GLN A 95 -23.41 8.62 8.45
CA GLN A 95 -22.67 7.50 7.89
C GLN A 95 -23.54 6.25 7.96
N LEU A 96 -23.65 5.53 6.86
CA LEU A 96 -24.41 4.29 6.74
C LEU A 96 -23.47 3.09 6.67
N TYR A 97 -23.94 1.96 7.20
CA TYR A 97 -23.21 0.69 7.23
C TYR A 97 -24.14 -0.46 6.84
N TRP A 98 -23.58 -1.46 6.20
CA TRP A 98 -24.21 -2.76 6.03
C TRP A 98 -24.16 -3.53 7.35
N VAL A 99 -25.29 -4.08 7.75
CA VAL A 99 -25.42 -4.93 8.95
C VAL A 99 -25.92 -6.30 8.52
N TYR A 100 -25.31 -7.34 9.05
CA TYR A 100 -25.60 -8.73 8.77
C TYR A 100 -26.03 -9.43 10.04
N ASP A 101 -27.30 -9.80 10.13
CA ASP A 101 -27.77 -10.69 11.20
C ASP A 101 -27.37 -12.12 10.85
N LYS A 102 -26.91 -12.89 11.84
CA LYS A 102 -26.41 -14.25 11.65
C LYS A 102 -27.14 -15.21 12.58
N ASP A 103 -27.38 -16.44 12.09
CA ASP A 103 -27.85 -17.54 12.94
C ASP A 103 -26.69 -18.08 13.82
N ASP A 104 -27.02 -19.06 14.69
CA ASP A 104 -26.07 -19.70 15.57
C ASP A 104 -24.93 -20.45 14.84
N ASN A 105 -25.13 -20.75 13.55
CA ASN A 105 -24.13 -21.38 12.67
C ASN A 105 -23.27 -20.34 11.93
N GLY A 106 -23.56 -19.04 12.11
CA GLY A 106 -22.83 -17.94 11.45
C GLY A 106 -23.30 -17.63 10.02
N ASN A 107 -24.40 -18.24 9.54
CA ASN A 107 -24.99 -17.91 8.24
C ASN A 107 -25.74 -16.58 8.31
N ILE A 108 -25.62 -15.78 7.27
CA ILE A 108 -26.35 -14.50 7.17
C ILE A 108 -27.83 -14.81 6.95
N THR A 109 -28.68 -14.37 7.88
CA THR A 109 -30.14 -14.52 7.83
C THR A 109 -30.85 -13.27 7.35
N ASN A 110 -30.24 -12.10 7.54
CA ASN A 110 -30.78 -10.83 7.13
C ASN A 110 -29.66 -9.84 6.82
N GLU A 111 -29.89 -8.93 5.86
CA GLU A 111 -28.97 -7.88 5.46
C GLU A 111 -29.75 -6.56 5.35
N TYR A 112 -29.27 -5.51 6.01
CA TYR A 112 -29.89 -4.21 5.97
C TYR A 112 -28.88 -3.07 6.21
N ILE A 113 -29.27 -1.84 5.90
CA ILE A 113 -28.46 -0.65 6.10
C ILE A 113 -28.89 0.04 7.40
N SER A 114 -27.90 0.46 8.20
CA SER A 114 -28.10 1.17 9.46
C SER A 114 -27.07 2.27 9.65
N SER A 115 -27.46 3.35 10.31
CA SER A 115 -26.51 4.37 10.79
C SER A 115 -25.91 4.04 12.16
N ASP A 116 -26.34 2.94 12.78
CA ASP A 116 -25.83 2.48 14.06
C ASP A 116 -24.52 1.72 13.89
N TYR A 117 -23.41 2.37 14.23
CA TYR A 117 -22.09 1.78 14.13
C TYR A 117 -21.90 0.55 15.04
N GLN A 118 -22.56 0.48 16.21
CA GLN A 118 -22.41 -0.66 17.11
C GLN A 118 -22.95 -1.96 16.47
N LYS A 119 -24.08 -1.84 15.77
CA LYS A 119 -24.60 -2.96 14.97
C LYS A 119 -23.63 -3.41 13.89
N ALA A 120 -23.05 -2.45 13.16
CA ALA A 120 -22.06 -2.73 12.13
C ALA A 120 -20.76 -3.33 12.70
N ALA A 121 -20.31 -2.84 13.87
CA ALA A 121 -19.14 -3.36 14.57
C ALA A 121 -19.30 -4.82 15.02
N ASN A 122 -20.53 -5.25 15.30
CA ASN A 122 -20.85 -6.64 15.62
C ASN A 122 -21.05 -7.52 14.37
N SER A 123 -21.15 -6.90 13.20
CA SER A 123 -21.44 -7.58 11.93
C SER A 123 -20.32 -7.39 10.89
N LYS A 124 -19.08 -7.36 11.36
CA LYS A 124 -17.89 -7.19 10.53
C LYS A 124 -17.76 -8.27 9.46
N TYR A 125 -17.05 -7.93 8.38
CA TYR A 125 -16.77 -8.85 7.26
C TYR A 125 -15.28 -8.82 6.88
N TYR A 126 -14.85 -9.83 6.12
CA TYR A 126 -13.48 -9.93 5.62
C TYR A 126 -13.35 -9.17 4.30
N SER A 127 -12.51 -8.14 4.27
CA SER A 127 -12.42 -7.17 3.18
C SER A 127 -11.19 -7.33 2.29
N GLY A 128 -10.54 -8.49 2.31
CA GLY A 128 -9.30 -8.74 1.57
C GLY A 128 -8.05 -8.52 2.43
N SER A 129 -6.89 -8.48 1.82
CA SER A 129 -5.60 -8.39 2.52
C SER A 129 -4.67 -7.35 1.88
N ARG A 130 -3.54 -7.08 2.55
CA ARG A 130 -2.47 -6.22 2.04
C ARG A 130 -1.68 -6.87 0.91
N ILE A 131 -1.73 -8.18 0.80
CA ILE A 131 -0.87 -8.95 -0.11
C ILE A 131 -1.26 -8.64 -1.56
N PRO A 132 -0.31 -8.20 -2.40
CA PRO A 132 -0.57 -7.93 -3.80
C PRO A 132 -0.73 -9.22 -4.61
N ASP A 133 -1.43 -9.13 -5.73
CA ASP A 133 -1.57 -10.22 -6.69
C ASP A 133 -0.30 -10.40 -7.53
N LEU A 134 0.35 -9.28 -7.90
CA LEU A 134 1.58 -9.25 -8.67
C LEU A 134 2.42 -8.04 -8.25
N TYR A 135 3.72 -8.22 -8.08
CA TYR A 135 4.67 -7.13 -7.86
C TYR A 135 6.00 -7.40 -8.57
N GLY A 136 6.75 -6.35 -8.83
CA GLY A 136 8.01 -6.51 -9.54
C GLY A 136 8.66 -5.22 -9.98
N SER A 137 9.49 -5.34 -11.02
CA SER A 137 10.21 -4.21 -11.59
C SER A 137 10.32 -4.30 -13.11
N ILE A 138 10.49 -3.14 -13.72
CA ILE A 138 10.82 -2.98 -15.14
C ILE A 138 12.07 -2.12 -15.20
N ASN A 139 13.13 -2.67 -15.80
CA ASN A 139 14.34 -1.92 -16.12
C ASN A 139 14.45 -1.79 -17.64
N THR A 140 14.66 -0.58 -18.13
CA THR A 140 14.87 -0.33 -19.55
C THR A 140 16.10 0.52 -19.76
N ASP A 141 17.02 0.02 -20.60
CA ASP A 141 18.31 0.63 -20.88
C ASP A 141 18.42 0.94 -22.38
N PHE A 142 18.75 2.18 -22.67
CA PHE A 142 18.99 2.66 -24.02
C PHE A 142 20.45 3.10 -24.15
N SER A 143 21.09 2.69 -25.23
CA SER A 143 22.40 3.21 -25.62
C SER A 143 22.30 3.75 -27.04
N TYR A 144 22.69 5.00 -27.23
CA TYR A 144 22.77 5.62 -28.54
C TYR A 144 24.11 6.34 -28.71
N LYS A 145 25.00 5.75 -29.51
CA LYS A 145 26.39 6.23 -29.67
C LYS A 145 27.08 6.37 -28.30
N ASN A 146 27.30 7.60 -27.87
CA ASN A 146 27.98 7.91 -26.61
C ASN A 146 27.03 8.20 -25.45
N PHE A 147 25.72 8.18 -25.68
CA PHE A 147 24.70 8.38 -24.65
C PHE A 147 24.19 7.04 -24.13
N ASP A 148 23.96 6.97 -22.84
CA ASP A 148 23.25 5.89 -22.18
C ASP A 148 22.12 6.45 -21.29
N LEU A 149 20.98 5.79 -21.31
CA LEU A 149 19.83 6.11 -20.46
C LEU A 149 19.31 4.82 -19.84
N SER A 150 19.23 4.81 -18.52
CA SER A 150 18.63 3.72 -17.74
C SER A 150 17.42 4.24 -16.97
N ILE A 151 16.32 3.49 -16.97
CA ILE A 151 15.11 3.80 -16.23
C ILE A 151 14.67 2.55 -15.48
N LEU A 152 14.57 2.66 -14.15
CA LEU A 152 14.07 1.62 -13.28
C LEU A 152 12.69 2.02 -12.73
N GLY A 153 11.69 1.21 -13.01
CA GLY A 153 10.37 1.29 -12.41
C GLY A 153 10.09 0.08 -11.52
N THR A 154 9.33 0.29 -10.44
CA THR A 154 8.77 -0.79 -9.62
C THR A 154 7.26 -0.68 -9.59
N TYR A 155 6.60 -1.82 -9.46
CA TYR A 155 5.14 -1.86 -9.44
C TYR A 155 4.61 -2.89 -8.44
N SER A 156 3.40 -2.65 -7.98
CA SER A 156 2.59 -3.61 -7.24
C SER A 156 1.14 -3.47 -7.72
N ILE A 157 0.48 -4.58 -7.94
CA ILE A 157 -0.90 -4.65 -8.42
C ILE A 157 -1.70 -5.47 -7.43
N GLY A 158 -2.86 -4.94 -7.03
CA GLY A 158 -3.71 -5.56 -6.02
C GLY A 158 -3.23 -5.31 -4.60
N GLY A 159 -3.88 -6.00 -3.66
CA GLY A 159 -3.74 -5.72 -2.25
C GLY A 159 -4.49 -4.46 -1.84
N LYS A 160 -4.65 -4.29 -0.54
CA LYS A 160 -5.33 -3.13 0.05
C LYS A 160 -4.49 -2.54 1.15
N VAL A 161 -4.71 -1.28 1.47
CA VAL A 161 -4.13 -0.61 2.63
C VAL A 161 -5.21 0.19 3.34
N TYR A 162 -5.25 0.09 4.65
CA TYR A 162 -6.13 0.90 5.48
C TYR A 162 -5.45 2.24 5.74
N ASP A 163 -6.04 3.32 5.24
CA ASP A 163 -5.51 4.68 5.43
C ASP A 163 -5.92 5.22 6.81
N SER A 164 -5.22 4.76 7.84
CA SER A 164 -5.47 5.14 9.24
C SER A 164 -5.19 6.61 9.49
N LEU A 165 -4.25 7.22 8.76
CA LEU A 165 -3.94 8.64 8.91
C LEU A 165 -5.04 9.51 8.31
N TYR A 166 -5.54 9.15 7.13
CA TYR A 166 -6.70 9.82 6.55
C TYR A 166 -7.94 9.60 7.41
N ALA A 167 -8.20 8.38 7.87
CA ALA A 167 -9.30 8.07 8.78
C ALA A 167 -9.24 8.96 10.03
N GLY A 168 -8.10 9.03 10.71
CA GLY A 168 -7.89 9.89 11.89
C GLY A 168 -8.04 11.37 11.60
N SER A 169 -7.61 11.85 10.41
CA SER A 169 -7.75 13.25 10.01
C SER A 169 -9.18 13.62 9.58
N MET A 170 -10.05 12.63 9.36
CA MET A 170 -11.49 12.80 9.08
C MET A 170 -12.38 12.58 10.31
N GLU A 171 -11.78 12.13 11.42
CA GLU A 171 -12.51 11.87 12.66
C GLU A 171 -12.70 13.13 13.48
N VAL A 172 -13.94 13.37 13.90
CA VAL A 172 -14.34 14.54 14.71
C VAL A 172 -14.52 14.11 16.16
N MET A 173 -13.44 13.69 16.82
CA MET A 173 -13.53 13.34 18.24
C MET A 173 -13.57 14.56 19.15
N TYR A 174 -12.82 15.60 18.83
CA TYR A 174 -12.67 16.79 19.68
C TYR A 174 -12.73 18.07 18.88
N ALA A 175 -13.35 19.10 19.44
CA ALA A 175 -13.29 20.45 18.86
C ALA A 175 -11.84 20.98 18.89
N GLY A 176 -11.41 21.60 17.79
CA GLY A 176 -10.07 22.21 17.69
C GLY A 176 -9.00 21.35 17.01
N ASN A 177 -9.31 20.10 16.65
CA ASN A 177 -8.39 19.30 15.84
C ASN A 177 -8.30 19.84 14.41
N THR A 178 -7.12 19.65 13.81
CA THR A 178 -6.91 19.90 12.38
C THR A 178 -7.49 18.76 11.56
N TRP A 179 -8.31 19.09 10.56
CA TRP A 179 -8.95 18.13 9.69
C TRP A 179 -8.35 18.13 8.29
N ASN A 180 -8.51 17.03 7.59
CA ASN A 180 -8.22 16.96 6.17
C ASN A 180 -9.15 17.92 5.41
N LYS A 181 -8.61 18.57 4.36
CA LYS A 181 -9.39 19.46 3.47
C LYS A 181 -10.64 18.78 2.87
N HIS A 182 -10.65 17.45 2.75
CA HIS A 182 -11.82 16.70 2.27
C HIS A 182 -13.03 16.82 3.19
N ALA A 183 -12.85 17.20 4.46
CA ALA A 183 -13.97 17.52 5.36
C ALA A 183 -14.84 18.68 4.85
N LEU A 184 -14.32 19.52 3.93
CA LEU A 184 -15.11 20.57 3.30
C LEU A 184 -16.20 20.03 2.36
N ARG A 185 -16.07 18.79 1.86
CA ARG A 185 -17.07 18.12 1.03
C ARG A 185 -18.20 17.47 1.84
N ARG A 186 -18.17 17.61 3.16
CA ARG A 186 -19.14 16.96 4.04
C ARG A 186 -20.57 17.33 3.67
N TRP A 187 -21.48 16.44 4.00
CA TRP A 187 -22.91 16.71 3.96
C TRP A 187 -23.27 17.93 4.83
N GLN A 188 -24.07 18.85 4.34
CA GLN A 188 -24.45 20.11 5.00
C GLN A 188 -25.98 20.27 5.10
N GLN A 189 -26.75 19.76 4.13
CA GLN A 189 -28.20 19.89 4.09
C GLN A 189 -28.86 18.67 3.42
N PRO A 190 -30.15 18.42 3.72
CA PRO A 190 -30.91 17.34 3.08
C PRO A 190 -30.88 17.44 1.57
N GLY A 191 -30.54 16.31 0.93
CA GLY A 191 -30.38 16.19 -0.52
C GLY A 191 -28.96 16.25 -1.02
N ASP A 192 -27.98 16.60 -0.17
CA ASP A 192 -26.55 16.56 -0.55
C ASP A 192 -26.10 15.13 -0.81
N ILE A 193 -25.45 14.92 -1.97
CA ILE A 193 -24.81 13.66 -2.35
C ILE A 193 -23.31 13.81 -2.14
N THR A 194 -22.78 13.13 -1.14
CA THR A 194 -21.36 13.21 -0.78
C THR A 194 -20.85 11.91 -0.18
N ASP A 195 -19.54 11.70 -0.22
CA ASP A 195 -18.82 10.60 0.42
C ASP A 195 -18.40 10.92 1.86
N VAL A 196 -18.63 12.16 2.34
CA VAL A 196 -18.22 12.62 3.67
C VAL A 196 -19.46 12.93 4.50
N PRO A 197 -19.69 12.21 5.62
CA PRO A 197 -20.86 12.41 6.45
C PRO A 197 -20.87 13.78 7.11
N ARG A 198 -22.01 14.13 7.69
CA ARG A 198 -22.12 15.33 8.52
C ARG A 198 -21.10 15.30 9.67
N ILE A 199 -20.69 16.47 10.13
CA ILE A 199 -19.88 16.59 11.34
C ILE A 199 -20.72 16.20 12.55
N GLN A 200 -20.23 15.24 13.30
CA GLN A 200 -20.83 14.81 14.55
C GLN A 200 -19.73 14.58 15.58
N ILE A 201 -19.73 15.38 16.65
CA ILE A 201 -18.78 15.24 17.76
C ILE A 201 -18.99 13.87 18.42
N GLY A 202 -17.92 13.12 18.66
CA GLY A 202 -17.98 11.79 19.24
C GLY A 202 -18.44 10.70 18.27
N GLY A 203 -18.63 11.02 16.99
CA GLY A 203 -18.88 10.03 15.95
C GLY A 203 -17.59 9.30 15.59
N SER A 204 -17.54 7.99 15.80
CA SER A 204 -16.43 7.16 15.34
C SER A 204 -16.78 6.51 14.00
N TYR A 205 -16.01 6.80 12.97
CA TYR A 205 -16.22 6.26 11.61
C TYR A 205 -15.05 5.42 11.13
N THR A 206 -14.02 5.33 11.94
CA THR A 206 -12.68 4.90 11.50
C THR A 206 -12.58 3.42 11.20
N ALA A 207 -13.22 2.55 11.95
CA ALA A 207 -13.06 1.11 11.75
C ALA A 207 -14.01 0.54 10.68
N SER A 208 -14.03 1.15 9.49
CA SER A 208 -14.82 0.68 8.34
C SER A 208 -13.98 0.66 7.05
N ASP A 209 -14.44 -0.07 6.06
CA ASP A 209 -13.81 -0.18 4.74
C ASP A 209 -13.88 1.11 3.90
N ARG A 210 -14.54 2.14 4.39
CA ARG A 210 -14.51 3.48 3.80
C ARG A 210 -13.10 4.00 3.58
N PHE A 211 -12.18 3.65 4.46
CA PHE A 211 -10.78 4.07 4.42
C PHE A 211 -9.84 2.97 3.92
N LEU A 212 -10.40 1.90 3.36
CA LEU A 212 -9.65 0.81 2.77
C LEU A 212 -9.42 1.10 1.28
N VAL A 213 -8.19 1.40 0.92
CA VAL A 213 -7.78 1.86 -0.41
C VAL A 213 -7.05 0.75 -1.15
N ASP A 214 -7.12 0.74 -2.46
CA ASP A 214 -6.28 -0.09 -3.32
C ASP A 214 -4.80 0.28 -3.12
N ALA A 215 -3.97 -0.72 -2.85
CA ALA A 215 -2.55 -0.55 -2.58
C ALA A 215 -1.67 -0.65 -3.83
N SER A 216 -2.27 -0.72 -5.01
CA SER A 216 -1.55 -0.74 -6.28
C SER A 216 -0.75 0.53 -6.49
N TYR A 217 0.45 0.38 -7.03
CA TYR A 217 1.29 1.51 -7.37
C TYR A 217 2.21 1.20 -8.56
N PHE A 218 2.67 2.27 -9.19
CA PHE A 218 3.82 2.30 -10.08
C PHE A 218 4.76 3.43 -9.64
N ALA A 219 6.05 3.11 -9.46
CA ALA A 219 7.05 4.08 -9.03
C ALA A 219 8.23 4.11 -10.00
N ILE A 220 8.61 5.31 -10.45
CA ILE A 220 9.86 5.54 -11.15
C ILE A 220 10.95 5.72 -10.11
N LYS A 221 11.74 4.65 -9.90
CA LYS A 221 12.74 4.58 -8.84
C LYS A 221 14.03 5.28 -9.17
N ASN A 222 14.48 5.14 -10.40
CA ASN A 222 15.72 5.76 -10.86
C ASN A 222 15.62 6.08 -12.35
N ILE A 223 16.17 7.23 -12.73
CA ILE A 223 16.50 7.57 -14.11
C ILE A 223 17.96 8.05 -14.10
N THR A 224 18.79 7.44 -14.91
CA THR A 224 20.20 7.85 -15.09
C THR A 224 20.47 8.09 -16.57
N LEU A 225 20.94 9.30 -16.88
CA LEU A 225 21.43 9.68 -18.22
C LEU A 225 22.92 9.90 -18.16
N GLY A 226 23.67 9.17 -18.97
CA GLY A 226 25.10 9.27 -19.08
C GLY A 226 25.57 9.71 -20.47
N TYR A 227 26.76 10.30 -20.53
CA TYR A 227 27.47 10.61 -21.74
C TYR A 227 28.94 10.25 -21.59
N THR A 228 29.44 9.37 -22.47
CA THR A 228 30.87 8.98 -22.51
C THR A 228 31.60 9.80 -23.54
N ILE A 229 32.65 10.49 -23.11
CA ILE A 229 33.43 11.36 -23.98
C ILE A 229 34.20 10.51 -25.02
N PRO A 230 34.13 10.88 -26.32
CA PRO A 230 34.82 10.15 -27.38
C PRO A 230 36.32 10.01 -27.11
N LYS A 231 36.88 8.79 -27.24
CA LYS A 231 38.30 8.47 -26.98
C LYS A 231 39.29 9.40 -27.69
N GLN A 232 38.93 9.87 -28.90
CA GLN A 232 39.79 10.78 -29.67
C GLN A 232 40.10 12.10 -28.94
N TRP A 233 39.23 12.57 -28.08
CA TRP A 233 39.40 13.81 -27.29
C TRP A 233 40.26 13.59 -26.05
N LEU A 234 40.30 12.34 -25.57
CA LEU A 234 40.98 11.96 -24.32
C LEU A 234 42.45 11.55 -24.54
N LYS A 235 42.86 11.23 -25.77
CA LYS A 235 44.21 10.74 -26.10
C LYS A 235 45.33 11.64 -25.59
N LYS A 236 45.15 12.98 -25.66
CA LYS A 236 46.16 13.93 -25.19
C LYS A 236 46.30 13.99 -23.66
N ALA A 237 45.26 13.58 -22.94
CA ALA A 237 45.23 13.58 -21.47
C ALA A 237 45.67 12.26 -20.85
N GLY A 238 45.94 11.22 -21.65
CA GLY A 238 46.35 9.90 -21.14
C GLY A 238 45.20 9.14 -20.46
N LEU A 239 43.94 9.49 -20.77
CA LEU A 239 42.74 8.88 -20.16
C LEU A 239 42.14 7.84 -21.12
N GLU A 240 41.70 6.70 -20.56
CA GLU A 240 41.02 5.67 -21.32
C GLU A 240 39.56 5.99 -21.59
N SER A 241 38.85 6.43 -20.58
CA SER A 241 37.45 6.85 -20.70
C SER A 241 37.07 7.89 -19.65
N VAL A 242 36.14 8.79 -20.01
CA VAL A 242 35.49 9.70 -19.09
C VAL A 242 34.00 9.63 -19.38
N ARG A 243 33.21 9.31 -18.38
CA ARG A 243 31.74 9.34 -18.43
C ARG A 243 31.22 10.36 -17.44
N ILE A 244 30.31 11.23 -17.89
CA ILE A 244 29.59 12.16 -17.05
C ILE A 244 28.14 11.69 -17.00
N PHE A 245 27.54 11.67 -15.82
CA PHE A 245 26.15 11.25 -15.69
C PHE A 245 25.38 12.11 -14.71
N GLY A 246 24.06 12.20 -14.95
CA GLY A 246 23.08 12.72 -14.02
C GLY A 246 22.07 11.62 -13.67
N SER A 247 21.67 11.55 -12.40
CA SER A 247 20.63 10.63 -11.97
C SER A 247 19.59 11.30 -11.09
N VAL A 248 18.39 10.74 -11.14
CA VAL A 248 17.27 11.13 -10.27
C VAL A 248 16.70 9.88 -9.63
N ASP A 249 16.69 9.86 -8.30
CA ASP A 249 16.06 8.79 -7.54
C ASP A 249 14.68 9.20 -7.04
N ASN A 250 13.76 8.24 -6.97
CA ASN A 250 12.37 8.40 -6.51
C ASN A 250 11.64 9.54 -7.26
N LEU A 251 11.75 9.57 -8.59
CA LEU A 251 11.23 10.67 -9.41
C LEU A 251 9.72 10.82 -9.30
N ALA A 252 8.97 9.72 -9.35
CA ALA A 252 7.52 9.76 -9.33
C ALA A 252 6.92 8.49 -8.71
N LEU A 253 5.80 8.66 -8.04
CA LEU A 253 4.94 7.59 -7.53
C LEU A 253 3.52 7.84 -8.00
N PHE A 254 2.90 6.83 -8.56
CA PHE A 254 1.49 6.79 -8.96
C PHE A 254 0.79 5.75 -8.09
N SER A 255 -0.16 6.18 -7.25
CA SER A 255 -0.93 5.32 -6.36
C SER A 255 -2.29 5.94 -6.06
N HIS A 256 -3.18 5.17 -5.43
CA HIS A 256 -4.48 5.66 -4.96
C HIS A 256 -4.41 6.32 -3.57
N LEU A 257 -3.25 6.31 -2.92
CA LEU A 257 -3.03 6.96 -1.62
C LEU A 257 -2.58 8.40 -1.81
N ASP A 258 -3.37 9.34 -1.32
CA ASP A 258 -3.02 10.77 -1.35
C ASP A 258 -1.99 11.11 -0.26
N GLY A 259 -0.80 11.55 -0.70
CA GLY A 259 0.25 12.02 0.21
C GLY A 259 1.01 10.94 0.98
N MET A 260 0.72 9.67 0.73
CA MET A 260 1.36 8.53 1.38
C MET A 260 1.98 7.59 0.36
N ASP A 261 3.05 6.90 0.75
CA ASP A 261 3.72 5.92 -0.11
C ASP A 261 3.34 4.49 0.31
N PRO A 262 2.57 3.75 -0.51
CA PRO A 262 2.14 2.39 -0.19
C PRO A 262 3.31 1.40 -0.08
N GLN A 263 4.49 1.72 -0.58
CA GLN A 263 5.66 0.86 -0.53
C GLN A 263 6.17 0.64 0.90
N TYR A 264 5.92 1.58 1.82
CA TYR A 264 6.39 1.53 3.22
C TYR A 264 5.36 0.99 4.21
N ASN A 265 4.15 0.70 3.75
CA ASN A 265 3.04 0.27 4.60
C ASN A 265 2.86 -1.25 4.60
N PHE A 266 3.93 -2.02 4.85
CA PHE A 266 3.92 -3.48 4.84
C PHE A 266 2.94 -4.10 5.84
N LYS A 267 2.62 -3.39 6.92
CA LYS A 267 1.63 -3.84 7.91
C LYS A 267 0.20 -3.83 7.39
N GLY A 268 -0.06 -3.05 6.32
CA GLY A 268 -1.38 -2.85 5.76
C GLY A 268 -2.14 -1.65 6.32
N GLU A 269 -1.51 -0.84 7.17
CA GLU A 269 -2.02 0.44 7.66
C GLU A 269 -1.02 1.54 7.34
N THR A 270 -1.52 2.74 7.01
CA THR A 270 -0.66 3.91 6.87
C THR A 270 -0.12 4.33 8.24
N ASP A 271 1.12 4.79 8.26
CA ASP A 271 1.83 5.22 9.45
C ASP A 271 2.52 6.57 9.18
N TYR A 272 2.93 7.29 10.23
CA TYR A 272 3.71 8.53 10.15
C TYR A 272 5.14 8.26 9.66
N SER A 273 5.26 7.70 8.47
CA SER A 273 6.55 7.45 7.83
C SER A 273 6.90 8.61 6.89
N TYR A 274 8.16 8.99 6.87
CA TYR A 274 8.63 9.94 5.87
C TYR A 274 8.60 9.29 4.48
N ALA A 275 8.02 9.99 3.51
CA ALA A 275 8.14 9.60 2.12
C ALA A 275 9.61 9.71 1.67
N PRO A 276 10.10 8.83 0.79
CA PRO A 276 11.45 8.92 0.27
C PRO A 276 11.63 10.21 -0.50
N ASN A 277 12.76 10.86 -0.26
CA ASN A 277 13.11 12.10 -0.94
C ASN A 277 13.43 11.84 -2.43
N LYS A 278 13.10 12.81 -3.28
CA LYS A 278 13.67 12.89 -4.62
C LYS A 278 15.12 13.35 -4.48
N THR A 279 16.05 12.56 -5.03
CA THR A 279 17.47 12.87 -4.97
C THR A 279 17.98 13.09 -6.40
N TYR A 280 18.63 14.23 -6.63
CA TYR A 280 19.29 14.56 -7.88
C TYR A 280 20.79 14.47 -7.68
N SER A 281 21.45 13.70 -8.52
CA SER A 281 22.91 13.48 -8.44
C SER A 281 23.56 13.76 -9.78
N VAL A 282 24.76 14.31 -9.73
CA VAL A 282 25.65 14.46 -10.89
C VAL A 282 26.98 13.83 -10.53
N GLY A 283 27.52 13.02 -11.42
CA GLY A 283 28.78 12.34 -11.19
C GLY A 283 29.61 12.22 -12.46
N PHE A 284 30.87 11.84 -12.28
CA PHE A 284 31.78 11.49 -13.34
C PHE A 284 32.59 10.26 -12.96
N GLU A 285 32.90 9.46 -13.97
CA GLU A 285 33.74 8.28 -13.89
C GLU A 285 34.95 8.46 -14.83
N ILE A 286 36.13 8.30 -14.31
CA ILE A 286 37.37 8.49 -15.06
C ILE A 286 38.20 7.20 -14.95
N ASN A 287 38.57 6.63 -16.11
CA ASN A 287 39.48 5.48 -16.21
C ASN A 287 40.78 5.93 -16.88
N PHE A 288 41.90 5.51 -16.29
CA PHE A 288 43.26 5.88 -16.68
C PHE A 288 43.97 4.75 -17.44
#